data_4bafb48397b0a043f86c4ed4f11c5f39
#
_entry.id   4bafb48397b0a043f86c4ed4f11c5f39
#
_cell.length_a   1.000
_cell.length_b   1.000
_cell.length_c   1.000
_cell.angle_alpha   90.00
_cell.angle_beta   90.00
_cell.angle_gamma   90.00
#
_symmetry.space_group_name_H-M   'P 1'
#
loop_
_entity.id
_entity.type
_entity.pdbx_description
1 polymer ?
#
loop_
_entity_poly.entity_id
_entity_poly.type
_entity_poly.pdbx_seq_one_letter_code
_entity_poly.pdbx_strand_id
1 'polypeptide(L)'
;MALEIDCSGRTALVTGGGNGVGAAICHALVAAGASVWVNDIIEDRATAVADSLGGAPHARPVKADVTSPEKIRRMREETGPVDILVNNAGIPTTGFGELKLFVDTAPEDWEAAMRLNLGAVLHVSHAYVGAMVDRGWGRVVTIVSDAGRRGERYQAIYGAAKAGAMGFMLSLAAEVGPSGVTANCVALASMRTGILADAVERDPAIGDRLARAYPMRRLGEPTDPAALVALLCSEGASWMTGQVYPVDGGYVSAL
;
A
#
# COMPACT_ATOMS: atom_id res chain seq x y z
N MET A 1 20.25 -19.06 -14.18
CA MET A 1 20.15 -17.62 -13.88
C MET A 1 19.37 -17.48 -12.58
N ALA A 2 19.94 -16.90 -11.52
CA ALA A 2 19.15 -16.59 -10.33
C ALA A 2 18.17 -15.46 -10.70
N LEU A 3 16.91 -15.58 -10.26
CA LEU A 3 15.94 -14.50 -10.39
C LEU A 3 16.35 -13.41 -9.37
N GLU A 4 16.82 -12.29 -9.85
CA GLU A 4 17.19 -11.15 -9.02
C GLU A 4 16.10 -10.09 -9.12
N ILE A 5 15.58 -9.65 -7.96
CA ILE A 5 14.68 -8.51 -7.90
C ILE A 5 15.56 -7.27 -7.87
N ASP A 6 15.65 -6.57 -8.99
CA ASP A 6 16.51 -5.41 -9.15
C ASP A 6 15.70 -4.15 -9.43
N CYS A 7 15.83 -3.16 -8.55
CA CYS A 7 15.29 -1.80 -8.64
C CYS A 7 16.43 -0.75 -8.61
N SER A 8 17.68 -1.14 -8.94
CA SER A 8 18.83 -0.26 -8.89
C SER A 8 18.66 0.97 -9.81
N GLY A 9 19.08 2.12 -9.30
CA GLY A 9 18.95 3.39 -10.01
C GLY A 9 17.54 3.97 -10.08
N ARG A 10 16.54 3.31 -9.42
CA ARG A 10 15.16 3.79 -9.36
C ARG A 10 14.89 4.54 -8.06
N THR A 11 14.03 5.54 -8.16
CA THR A 11 13.52 6.28 -7.00
C THR A 11 12.09 5.86 -6.72
N ALA A 12 11.82 5.45 -5.49
CA ALA A 12 10.49 5.03 -5.04
C ALA A 12 9.89 6.02 -4.05
N LEU A 13 8.57 6.15 -4.04
CA LEU A 13 7.78 6.77 -2.98
C LEU A 13 6.84 5.74 -2.40
N VAL A 14 6.88 5.56 -1.07
CA VAL A 14 5.97 4.69 -0.33
C VAL A 14 5.14 5.55 0.62
N THR A 15 3.83 5.63 0.39
CA THR A 15 2.91 6.35 1.29
C THR A 15 2.56 5.49 2.51
N GLY A 16 2.49 6.10 3.72
CA GLY A 16 2.34 5.36 4.96
C GLY A 16 3.50 4.41 5.22
N GLY A 17 4.72 4.82 4.81
CA GLY A 17 5.93 4.03 4.91
C GLY A 17 6.55 4.00 6.30
N GLY A 18 6.03 4.78 7.26
CA GLY A 18 6.61 4.95 8.59
C GLY A 18 6.35 3.79 9.56
N ASN A 19 5.54 2.80 9.22
CA ASN A 19 5.35 1.60 10.04
C ASN A 19 4.77 0.40 9.26
N GLY A 20 4.67 -0.75 9.93
CA GLY A 20 3.94 -1.93 9.46
C GLY A 20 4.34 -2.38 8.05
N VAL A 21 3.34 -2.64 7.21
CA VAL A 21 3.54 -3.10 5.82
C VAL A 21 4.33 -2.08 5.00
N GLY A 22 4.04 -0.78 5.16
CA GLY A 22 4.75 0.28 4.44
C GLY A 22 6.25 0.30 4.75
N ALA A 23 6.62 0.16 6.03
CA ALA A 23 8.02 0.08 6.44
C ALA A 23 8.71 -1.17 5.85
N ALA A 24 8.05 -2.34 5.91
CA ALA A 24 8.59 -3.56 5.31
C ALA A 24 8.78 -3.43 3.79
N ILE A 25 7.87 -2.74 3.10
CA ILE A 25 8.02 -2.42 1.67
C ILE A 25 9.22 -1.51 1.42
N CYS A 26 9.43 -0.47 2.25
CA CYS A 26 10.61 0.39 2.14
C CYS A 26 11.90 -0.42 2.27
N HIS A 27 11.99 -1.31 3.27
CA HIS A 27 13.14 -2.21 3.43
C HIS A 27 13.37 -3.11 2.21
N ALA A 28 12.31 -3.71 1.65
CA ALA A 28 12.43 -4.58 0.48
C ALA A 28 12.90 -3.82 -0.77
N LEU A 29 12.40 -2.59 -0.99
CA LEU A 29 12.80 -1.76 -2.13
C LEU A 29 14.25 -1.27 -2.01
N VAL A 30 14.71 -0.88 -0.81
CA VAL A 30 16.12 -0.52 -0.59
C VAL A 30 17.02 -1.75 -0.76
N ALA A 31 16.61 -2.93 -0.25
CA ALA A 31 17.34 -4.17 -0.47
C ALA A 31 17.41 -4.57 -1.95
N ALA A 32 16.41 -4.18 -2.76
CA ALA A 32 16.41 -4.32 -4.21
C ALA A 32 17.16 -3.20 -4.95
N GLY A 33 17.85 -2.30 -4.26
CA GLY A 33 18.71 -1.25 -4.84
C GLY A 33 18.00 0.08 -5.15
N ALA A 34 16.73 0.26 -4.80
CA ALA A 34 16.04 1.54 -4.99
C ALA A 34 16.44 2.57 -3.93
N SER A 35 16.39 3.86 -4.29
CA SER A 35 16.33 4.97 -3.33
C SER A 35 14.87 5.23 -2.95
N VAL A 36 14.56 5.35 -1.66
CA VAL A 36 13.17 5.39 -1.19
C VAL A 36 12.84 6.68 -0.47
N TRP A 37 11.77 7.36 -0.89
CA TRP A 37 11.09 8.37 -0.09
C TRP A 37 10.06 7.68 0.82
N VAL A 38 10.29 7.78 2.11
CA VAL A 38 9.41 7.23 3.16
C VAL A 38 8.42 8.31 3.56
N ASN A 39 7.18 8.22 3.06
CA ASN A 39 6.13 9.17 3.46
C ASN A 39 5.34 8.64 4.65
N ASP A 40 5.12 9.51 5.62
CA ASP A 40 4.13 9.30 6.69
C ASP A 40 3.52 10.66 7.11
N ILE A 41 2.34 10.63 7.71
CA ILE A 41 1.72 11.81 8.31
C ILE A 41 2.45 12.22 9.60
N ILE A 42 3.11 11.25 10.26
CA ILE A 42 3.92 11.43 11.46
C ILE A 42 5.40 11.42 11.05
N GLU A 43 6.04 12.58 11.13
CA GLU A 43 7.42 12.79 10.69
C GLU A 43 8.42 11.84 11.36
N ASP A 44 8.31 11.68 12.67
CA ASP A 44 9.23 10.83 13.45
C ASP A 44 9.21 9.38 12.98
N ARG A 45 8.05 8.86 12.54
CA ARG A 45 7.92 7.51 11.98
C ARG A 45 8.65 7.39 10.65
N ALA A 46 8.45 8.36 9.75
CA ALA A 46 9.12 8.38 8.46
C ALA A 46 10.64 8.46 8.65
N THR A 47 11.09 9.32 9.56
CA THR A 47 12.51 9.51 9.91
C THR A 47 13.11 8.23 10.49
N ALA A 48 12.46 7.60 11.47
CA ALA A 48 12.95 6.38 12.09
C ALA A 48 13.14 5.24 11.06
N VAL A 49 12.21 5.09 10.11
CA VAL A 49 12.34 4.09 9.04
C VAL A 49 13.46 4.47 8.07
N ALA A 50 13.55 5.74 7.64
CA ALA A 50 14.61 6.18 6.75
C ALA A 50 16.01 5.99 7.38
N ASP A 51 16.18 6.31 8.66
CA ASP A 51 17.43 6.11 9.39
C ASP A 51 17.80 4.62 9.52
N SER A 52 16.81 3.76 9.77
CA SER A 52 17.01 2.30 9.83
C SER A 52 17.48 1.69 8.49
N LEU A 53 17.21 2.40 7.39
CA LEU A 53 17.63 2.05 6.02
C LEU A 53 18.99 2.68 5.62
N GLY A 54 19.68 3.32 6.56
CA GLY A 54 20.97 3.96 6.34
C GLY A 54 20.90 5.42 5.92
N GLY A 55 19.72 6.04 5.95
CA GLY A 55 19.53 7.43 5.57
C GLY A 55 19.85 7.71 4.08
N ALA A 56 20.11 8.97 3.76
CA ALA A 56 20.49 9.35 2.40
C ALA A 56 21.87 8.76 2.02
N PRO A 57 22.04 8.26 0.78
CA PRO A 57 21.12 8.38 -0.36
C PRO A 57 20.05 7.29 -0.45
N HIS A 58 20.06 6.27 0.42
CA HIS A 58 19.22 5.08 0.31
C HIS A 58 17.76 5.37 0.66
N ALA A 59 17.54 6.14 1.72
CA ALA A 59 16.19 6.52 2.14
C ALA A 59 16.15 7.96 2.67
N ARG A 60 15.01 8.63 2.45
CA ARG A 60 14.72 9.97 2.95
C ARG A 60 13.30 10.06 3.47
N PRO A 61 13.06 10.68 4.63
CA PRO A 61 11.70 10.91 5.09
C PRO A 61 11.05 12.05 4.32
N VAL A 62 9.73 11.99 4.14
CA VAL A 62 8.91 13.12 3.69
C VAL A 62 7.57 13.11 4.41
N LYS A 63 7.30 14.18 5.16
CA LYS A 63 6.05 14.35 5.89
C LYS A 63 4.96 14.88 4.98
N ALA A 64 3.89 14.12 4.79
CA ALA A 64 2.68 14.63 4.13
C ALA A 64 1.44 13.84 4.56
N ASP A 65 0.33 14.56 4.66
CA ASP A 65 -1.00 13.97 4.75
C ASP A 65 -1.53 13.76 3.32
N VAL A 66 -1.60 12.51 2.90
CA VAL A 66 -2.04 12.11 1.55
C VAL A 66 -3.54 12.30 1.31
N THR A 67 -4.30 12.74 2.31
CA THR A 67 -5.70 13.16 2.13
C THR A 67 -5.85 14.63 1.75
N SER A 68 -4.74 15.40 1.74
CA SER A 68 -4.71 16.82 1.40
C SER A 68 -4.03 17.04 0.04
N PRO A 69 -4.76 17.45 -0.99
CA PRO A 69 -4.17 17.75 -2.30
C PRO A 69 -3.03 18.79 -2.25
N GLU A 70 -3.14 19.79 -1.36
CA GLU A 70 -2.09 20.78 -1.19
C GLU A 70 -0.80 20.17 -0.63
N LYS A 71 -0.91 19.28 0.39
CA LYS A 71 0.26 18.62 0.97
C LYS A 71 0.88 17.60 0.00
N ILE A 72 0.06 16.94 -0.83
CA ILE A 72 0.56 16.07 -1.91
C ILE A 72 1.36 16.90 -2.93
N ARG A 73 0.88 18.08 -3.32
CA ARG A 73 1.61 18.95 -4.23
C ARG A 73 2.99 19.35 -3.65
N ARG A 74 3.03 19.77 -2.39
CA ARG A 74 4.31 20.08 -1.69
C ARG A 74 5.23 18.86 -1.62
N MET A 75 4.70 17.70 -1.28
CA MET A 75 5.45 16.45 -1.29
C MET A 75 6.04 16.16 -2.68
N ARG A 76 5.26 16.38 -3.75
CA ARG A 76 5.72 16.21 -5.13
C ARG A 76 6.83 17.20 -5.52
N GLU A 77 6.76 18.43 -5.03
CA GLU A 77 7.81 19.46 -5.22
C GLU A 77 9.11 19.05 -4.50
N GLU A 78 9.02 18.50 -3.29
CA GLU A 78 10.15 18.06 -2.48
C GLU A 78 10.81 16.78 -3.02
N THR A 79 10.01 15.75 -3.33
CA THR A 79 10.54 14.46 -3.80
C THR A 79 11.03 14.50 -5.25
N GLY A 80 10.53 15.44 -6.05
CA GLY A 80 10.69 15.38 -7.49
C GLY A 80 9.92 14.20 -8.11
N PRO A 81 10.15 13.89 -9.40
CA PRO A 81 9.56 12.73 -10.06
C PRO A 81 10.15 11.44 -9.48
N VAL A 82 9.27 10.44 -9.27
CA VAL A 82 9.69 9.09 -8.87
C VAL A 82 9.42 8.09 -9.99
N ASP A 83 10.12 6.96 -9.94
CA ASP A 83 9.95 5.86 -10.90
C ASP A 83 8.96 4.82 -10.39
N ILE A 84 8.90 4.66 -9.08
CA ILE A 84 8.06 3.69 -8.38
C ILE A 84 7.16 4.43 -7.40
N LEU A 85 5.86 4.15 -7.48
CA LEU A 85 4.88 4.65 -6.52
C LEU A 85 4.19 3.49 -5.82
N VAL A 86 4.28 3.44 -4.49
CA VAL A 86 3.51 2.50 -3.68
C VAL A 86 2.47 3.26 -2.87
N ASN A 87 1.21 3.17 -3.26
CA ASN A 87 0.07 3.67 -2.50
C ASN A 87 -0.25 2.65 -1.40
N ASN A 88 0.35 2.84 -0.23
CA ASN A 88 0.14 1.95 0.92
C ASN A 88 -0.66 2.63 2.05
N ALA A 89 -0.64 3.96 2.15
CA ALA A 89 -1.39 4.68 3.18
C ALA A 89 -2.87 4.27 3.16
N GLY A 90 -3.39 3.84 4.30
CA GLY A 90 -4.76 3.39 4.46
C GLY A 90 -4.97 2.79 5.85
N ILE A 91 -6.21 2.81 6.32
CA ILE A 91 -6.58 2.24 7.62
C ILE A 91 -7.87 1.44 7.45
N PRO A 92 -7.99 0.25 8.10
CA PRO A 92 -9.25 -0.49 8.14
C PRO A 92 -10.30 0.26 8.95
N THR A 93 -11.56 -0.18 8.87
CA THR A 93 -12.71 0.43 9.57
C THR A 93 -12.47 0.60 11.07
N THR A 94 -11.75 -0.33 11.70
CA THR A 94 -11.39 -0.25 13.13
C THR A 94 -10.54 0.98 13.49
N GLY A 95 -9.87 1.59 12.52
CA GLY A 95 -9.09 2.83 12.70
C GLY A 95 -9.95 4.10 12.70
N PHE A 96 -11.25 3.99 12.35
CA PHE A 96 -12.20 5.12 12.31
C PHE A 96 -13.20 5.10 13.47
N GLY A 97 -13.00 4.24 14.48
CA GLY A 97 -13.84 4.16 15.66
C GLY A 97 -14.57 2.83 15.83
N GLU A 98 -15.78 2.89 16.40
CA GLU A 98 -16.57 1.72 16.74
C GLU A 98 -17.09 0.98 15.49
N LEU A 99 -17.09 -0.36 15.53
CA LEU A 99 -17.61 -1.18 14.44
C LEU A 99 -19.15 -1.15 14.46
N LYS A 100 -19.74 -0.59 13.40
CA LYS A 100 -21.20 -0.48 13.23
C LYS A 100 -21.65 -1.28 12.01
N LEU A 101 -22.90 -1.75 12.03
CA LEU A 101 -23.56 -2.20 10.80
C LEU A 101 -23.77 -0.98 9.88
N PHE A 102 -23.77 -1.19 8.57
CA PHE A 102 -23.96 -0.09 7.63
C PHE A 102 -25.24 0.73 7.88
N VAL A 103 -26.30 0.05 8.25
CA VAL A 103 -27.61 0.68 8.56
C VAL A 103 -27.58 1.59 9.79
N ASP A 104 -26.57 1.44 10.64
CA ASP A 104 -26.35 2.22 11.87
C ASP A 104 -25.30 3.32 11.67
N THR A 105 -24.79 3.51 10.43
CA THR A 105 -23.81 4.55 10.09
C THR A 105 -24.51 5.77 9.51
N ALA A 106 -23.81 6.92 9.58
CA ALA A 106 -24.23 8.15 8.92
C ALA A 106 -23.27 8.51 7.77
N PRO A 107 -23.68 9.32 6.78
CA PRO A 107 -22.82 9.75 5.68
C PRO A 107 -21.47 10.33 6.14
N GLU A 108 -21.45 11.04 7.27
CA GLU A 108 -20.27 11.64 7.88
C GLU A 108 -19.25 10.59 8.31
N ASP A 109 -19.69 9.40 8.72
CA ASP A 109 -18.82 8.27 9.08
C ASP A 109 -18.04 7.73 7.85
N TRP A 110 -18.54 7.95 6.63
CA TRP A 110 -17.99 7.40 5.40
C TRP A 110 -16.87 8.26 4.81
N GLU A 111 -16.97 9.57 5.00
CA GLU A 111 -16.12 10.55 4.31
C GLU A 111 -14.63 10.33 4.61
N ALA A 112 -14.27 10.15 5.88
CA ALA A 112 -12.89 9.93 6.28
C ALA A 112 -12.32 8.63 5.68
N ALA A 113 -13.11 7.54 5.69
CA ALA A 113 -12.70 6.25 5.15
C ALA A 113 -12.52 6.31 3.63
N MET A 114 -13.46 6.92 2.91
CA MET A 114 -13.39 7.09 1.46
C MET A 114 -12.24 8.02 1.06
N ARG A 115 -12.07 9.14 1.77
CA ARG A 115 -11.01 10.10 1.49
C ARG A 115 -9.62 9.50 1.64
N LEU A 116 -9.39 8.69 2.69
CA LEU A 116 -8.08 8.07 2.91
C LEU A 116 -7.87 6.85 2.00
N ASN A 117 -8.83 5.92 1.94
CA ASN A 117 -8.59 4.61 1.31
C ASN A 117 -8.83 4.59 -0.21
N LEU A 118 -9.50 5.62 -0.77
CA LEU A 118 -9.71 5.80 -2.21
C LEU A 118 -9.19 7.16 -2.67
N GLY A 119 -9.65 8.26 -2.08
CA GLY A 119 -9.29 9.60 -2.51
C GLY A 119 -7.78 9.84 -2.53
N ALA A 120 -7.06 9.40 -1.49
CA ALA A 120 -5.61 9.52 -1.43
C ALA A 120 -4.91 8.75 -2.58
N VAL A 121 -5.39 7.55 -2.91
CA VAL A 121 -4.85 6.77 -4.04
C VAL A 121 -4.99 7.54 -5.35
N LEU A 122 -6.17 8.13 -5.60
CA LEU A 122 -6.41 8.94 -6.81
C LEU A 122 -5.50 10.16 -6.86
N HIS A 123 -5.46 10.96 -5.79
CA HIS A 123 -4.69 12.20 -5.74
C HIS A 123 -3.19 11.97 -5.85
N VAL A 124 -2.64 10.99 -5.12
CA VAL A 124 -1.22 10.68 -5.19
C VAL A 124 -0.85 10.12 -6.56
N SER A 125 -1.63 9.19 -7.10
CA SER A 125 -1.38 8.66 -8.46
C SER A 125 -1.41 9.79 -9.50
N HIS A 126 -2.38 10.70 -9.44
CA HIS A 126 -2.47 11.85 -10.35
C HIS A 126 -1.22 12.73 -10.27
N ALA A 127 -0.65 12.94 -9.08
CA ALA A 127 0.52 13.80 -8.90
C ALA A 127 1.81 13.21 -9.49
N TYR A 128 1.92 11.88 -9.60
CA TYR A 128 3.19 11.22 -9.94
C TYR A 128 3.19 10.49 -11.28
N VAL A 129 2.06 9.91 -11.71
CA VAL A 129 2.02 9.01 -12.88
C VAL A 129 2.33 9.72 -14.18
N GLY A 130 1.93 10.99 -14.35
CA GLY A 130 2.20 11.75 -15.57
C GLY A 130 3.69 11.77 -15.93
N ALA A 131 4.57 12.02 -14.94
CA ALA A 131 6.00 12.01 -15.18
C ALA A 131 6.58 10.62 -15.51
N MET A 132 5.93 9.53 -15.09
CA MET A 132 6.30 8.16 -15.48
C MET A 132 5.94 7.92 -16.96
N VAL A 133 4.75 8.37 -17.38
CA VAL A 133 4.29 8.30 -18.78
C VAL A 133 5.25 9.05 -19.70
N ASP A 134 5.64 10.28 -19.32
CA ASP A 134 6.57 11.12 -20.11
C ASP A 134 7.95 10.47 -20.28
N ARG A 135 8.41 9.69 -19.29
CA ARG A 135 9.70 8.98 -19.32
C ARG A 135 9.63 7.59 -19.96
N GLY A 136 8.45 7.09 -20.28
CA GLY A 136 8.26 5.76 -20.85
C GLY A 136 8.56 4.61 -19.88
N TRP A 137 8.54 4.88 -18.55
CA TRP A 137 8.78 3.88 -17.52
C TRP A 137 8.14 4.27 -16.19
N GLY A 138 7.51 3.32 -15.54
CA GLY A 138 6.96 3.49 -14.20
C GLY A 138 6.38 2.21 -13.61
N ARG A 139 6.32 2.16 -12.29
CA ARG A 139 5.69 1.07 -11.53
C ARG A 139 4.78 1.66 -10.47
N VAL A 140 3.50 1.34 -10.56
CA VAL A 140 2.50 1.78 -9.57
C VAL A 140 1.93 0.54 -8.90
N VAL A 141 2.07 0.45 -7.58
CA VAL A 141 1.50 -0.63 -6.77
C VAL A 141 0.59 -0.02 -5.70
N THR A 142 -0.63 -0.53 -5.59
CA THR A 142 -1.58 -0.08 -4.57
C THR A 142 -1.91 -1.22 -3.61
N ILE A 143 -1.71 -0.99 -2.31
CA ILE A 143 -2.09 -1.92 -1.26
C ILE A 143 -3.59 -1.81 -1.02
N VAL A 144 -4.28 -2.91 -1.28
CA VAL A 144 -5.72 -3.04 -1.14
C VAL A 144 -6.05 -4.12 -0.09
N SER A 145 -7.29 -4.57 -0.03
CA SER A 145 -7.74 -5.52 0.99
C SER A 145 -8.70 -6.54 0.41
N ASP A 146 -8.70 -7.73 0.96
CA ASP A 146 -9.71 -8.75 0.66
C ASP A 146 -11.13 -8.31 1.05
N ALA A 147 -11.28 -7.37 1.98
CA ALA A 147 -12.58 -6.74 2.26
C ALA A 147 -13.22 -6.13 1.00
N GLY A 148 -12.42 -5.65 0.04
CA GLY A 148 -12.89 -5.15 -1.26
C GLY A 148 -13.14 -6.26 -2.30
N ARG A 149 -12.68 -7.49 -2.07
CA ARG A 149 -12.82 -8.64 -2.99
C ARG A 149 -13.98 -9.55 -2.63
N ARG A 150 -14.17 -9.85 -1.35
CA ARG A 150 -15.18 -10.82 -0.89
C ARG A 150 -16.30 -10.23 -0.02
N GLY A 151 -16.13 -9.01 0.45
CA GLY A 151 -17.00 -8.39 1.45
C GLY A 151 -16.80 -8.97 2.86
N GLU A 152 -16.81 -8.11 3.83
CA GLU A 152 -16.67 -8.45 5.25
C GLU A 152 -17.65 -7.66 6.10
N ARG A 153 -18.17 -8.30 7.14
CA ARG A 153 -19.09 -7.66 8.08
C ARG A 153 -18.41 -6.44 8.73
N TYR A 154 -19.15 -5.35 8.89
CA TYR A 154 -18.68 -4.05 9.41
C TYR A 154 -17.68 -3.31 8.51
N GLN A 155 -17.38 -3.81 7.32
CA GLN A 155 -16.39 -3.27 6.41
C GLN A 155 -17.02 -2.68 5.13
N ALA A 156 -18.33 -2.40 5.11
CA ALA A 156 -19.01 -1.99 3.88
C ALA A 156 -18.36 -0.79 3.20
N ILE A 157 -18.04 0.27 3.93
CA ILE A 157 -17.44 1.50 3.38
C ILE A 157 -15.98 1.29 3.05
N TYR A 158 -15.23 0.64 3.93
CA TYR A 158 -13.82 0.31 3.68
C TYR A 158 -13.67 -0.63 2.48
N GLY A 159 -14.52 -1.68 2.42
CA GLY A 159 -14.57 -2.59 1.27
C GLY A 159 -14.89 -1.87 -0.03
N ALA A 160 -15.87 -0.95 -0.01
CA ALA A 160 -16.21 -0.12 -1.17
C ALA A 160 -15.03 0.76 -1.62
N ALA A 161 -14.31 1.40 -0.66
CA ALA A 161 -13.15 2.22 -0.98
C ALA A 161 -12.00 1.39 -1.59
N LYS A 162 -11.71 0.21 -1.03
CA LYS A 162 -10.66 -0.69 -1.54
C LYS A 162 -11.04 -1.34 -2.88
N ALA A 163 -12.32 -1.69 -3.09
CA ALA A 163 -12.83 -2.14 -4.39
C ALA A 163 -12.75 -1.01 -5.44
N GLY A 164 -13.08 0.22 -5.06
CA GLY A 164 -12.92 1.40 -5.93
C GLY A 164 -11.46 1.63 -6.33
N ALA A 165 -10.52 1.49 -5.38
CA ALA A 165 -9.09 1.58 -5.67
C ALA A 165 -8.62 0.48 -6.64
N MET A 166 -9.13 -0.77 -6.52
CA MET A 166 -8.84 -1.84 -7.49
C MET A 166 -9.36 -1.46 -8.88
N GLY A 167 -10.63 -1.04 -9.00
CA GLY A 167 -11.21 -0.63 -10.29
C GLY A 167 -10.45 0.52 -10.95
N PHE A 168 -10.01 1.50 -10.16
CA PHE A 168 -9.15 2.58 -10.62
C PHE A 168 -7.82 2.05 -11.18
N MET A 169 -7.12 1.18 -10.44
CA MET A 169 -5.83 0.64 -10.86
C MET A 169 -5.91 -0.22 -12.13
N LEU A 170 -7.01 -0.98 -12.30
CA LEU A 170 -7.25 -1.74 -13.53
C LEU A 170 -7.41 -0.81 -14.74
N SER A 171 -8.17 0.27 -14.59
CA SER A 171 -8.36 1.28 -15.64
C SER A 171 -7.07 2.04 -15.93
N LEU A 172 -6.35 2.46 -14.88
CA LEU A 172 -5.05 3.12 -15.01
C LEU A 172 -4.05 2.26 -15.79
N ALA A 173 -4.00 0.96 -15.51
CA ALA A 173 -3.12 0.02 -16.23
C ALA A 173 -3.38 0.03 -17.74
N ALA A 174 -4.64 0.07 -18.14
CA ALA A 174 -5.01 0.14 -19.57
C ALA A 174 -4.62 1.47 -20.22
N GLU A 175 -4.71 2.59 -19.47
CA GLU A 175 -4.38 3.92 -19.97
C GLU A 175 -2.87 4.13 -20.11
N VAL A 176 -2.06 3.69 -19.13
CA VAL A 176 -0.62 3.99 -19.07
C VAL A 176 0.27 2.87 -19.61
N GLY A 177 -0.29 1.66 -19.84
CA GLY A 177 0.44 0.51 -20.37
C GLY A 177 1.17 0.78 -21.67
N PRO A 178 0.57 1.48 -22.67
CA PRO A 178 1.27 1.86 -23.90
C PRO A 178 2.54 2.70 -23.69
N SER A 179 2.65 3.38 -22.55
CA SER A 179 3.83 4.17 -22.16
C SER A 179 4.82 3.40 -21.28
N GLY A 180 4.75 2.07 -21.20
CA GLY A 180 5.69 1.26 -20.42
C GLY A 180 5.51 1.36 -18.89
N VAL A 181 4.37 1.88 -18.43
CA VAL A 181 4.02 1.99 -17.01
C VAL A 181 3.11 0.82 -16.63
N THR A 182 3.42 0.12 -15.54
CA THR A 182 2.54 -0.93 -15.00
C THR A 182 1.80 -0.43 -13.76
N ALA A 183 0.56 -0.88 -13.58
CA ALA A 183 -0.26 -0.55 -12.42
C ALA A 183 -0.95 -1.82 -11.88
N ASN A 184 -0.64 -2.19 -10.62
CA ASN A 184 -1.11 -3.41 -9.99
C ASN A 184 -1.58 -3.17 -8.57
N CYS A 185 -2.39 -4.08 -8.04
CA CYS A 185 -2.80 -4.12 -6.65
C CYS A 185 -2.22 -5.33 -5.93
N VAL A 186 -1.94 -5.18 -4.63
CA VAL A 186 -1.66 -6.28 -3.71
C VAL A 186 -2.74 -6.28 -2.63
N ALA A 187 -3.57 -7.34 -2.60
CA ALA A 187 -4.67 -7.49 -1.66
C ALA A 187 -4.21 -8.23 -0.42
N LEU A 188 -4.46 -7.64 0.75
CA LEU A 188 -4.04 -8.19 2.04
C LEU A 188 -5.26 -8.63 2.86
N ALA A 189 -5.05 -9.68 3.64
CA ALA A 189 -5.92 -10.06 4.76
C ALA A 189 -5.47 -9.38 6.06
N SER A 190 -5.75 -9.96 7.23
CA SER A 190 -5.33 -9.40 8.52
C SER A 190 -3.82 -9.53 8.71
N MET A 191 -3.16 -8.38 8.81
CA MET A 191 -1.73 -8.27 9.04
C MET A 191 -1.47 -7.94 10.51
N ARG A 192 -0.42 -8.51 11.10
CA ARG A 192 0.00 -8.23 12.48
C ARG A 192 0.70 -6.88 12.58
N THR A 193 -0.10 -5.81 12.50
CA THR A 193 0.37 -4.42 12.56
C THR A 193 -0.50 -3.57 13.47
N GLY A 194 0.05 -2.50 14.02
CA GLY A 194 -0.68 -1.50 14.80
C GLY A 194 -1.57 -2.12 15.89
N ILE A 195 -2.83 -1.70 15.96
CA ILE A 195 -3.79 -2.12 16.99
C ILE A 195 -3.93 -3.65 17.08
N LEU A 196 -3.86 -4.36 15.95
CA LEU A 196 -3.96 -5.81 15.96
C LEU A 196 -2.73 -6.47 16.56
N ALA A 197 -1.53 -5.96 16.27
CA ALA A 197 -0.30 -6.43 16.88
C ALA A 197 -0.35 -6.24 18.41
N ASP A 198 -0.72 -5.05 18.88
CA ASP A 198 -0.86 -4.74 20.30
C ASP A 198 -1.92 -5.62 21.00
N ALA A 199 -3.02 -5.91 20.30
CA ALA A 199 -4.07 -6.77 20.84
C ALA A 199 -3.60 -8.23 20.97
N VAL A 200 -2.89 -8.76 19.98
CA VAL A 200 -2.32 -10.11 19.98
C VAL A 200 -1.21 -10.25 21.03
N GLU A 201 -0.40 -9.21 21.23
CA GLU A 201 0.63 -9.21 22.27
C GLU A 201 0.02 -9.28 23.67
N ARG A 202 -1.07 -8.54 23.89
CA ARG A 202 -1.81 -8.56 25.18
C ARG A 202 -2.58 -9.86 25.41
N ASP A 203 -3.15 -10.44 24.35
CA ASP A 203 -3.92 -11.69 24.40
C ASP A 203 -3.66 -12.53 23.12
N PRO A 204 -2.72 -13.49 23.17
CA PRO A 204 -2.41 -14.37 22.04
C PRO A 204 -3.62 -15.17 21.50
N ALA A 205 -4.65 -15.42 22.35
CA ALA A 205 -5.84 -16.13 21.91
C ALA A 205 -6.64 -15.36 20.82
N ILE A 206 -6.47 -14.04 20.74
CA ILE A 206 -7.01 -13.23 19.65
C ILE A 206 -6.36 -13.65 18.33
N GLY A 207 -5.02 -13.74 18.30
CA GLY A 207 -4.25 -14.17 17.14
C GLY A 207 -4.63 -15.58 16.70
N ASP A 208 -4.68 -16.54 17.63
CA ASP A 208 -5.05 -17.94 17.37
C ASP A 208 -6.46 -18.07 16.80
N ARG A 209 -7.41 -17.29 17.34
CA ARG A 209 -8.80 -17.27 16.84
C ARG A 209 -8.87 -16.75 15.40
N LEU A 210 -8.21 -15.65 15.11
CA LEU A 210 -8.19 -15.06 13.77
C LEU A 210 -7.45 -15.96 12.78
N ALA A 211 -6.34 -16.57 13.18
CA ALA A 211 -5.54 -17.47 12.37
C ALA A 211 -6.31 -18.71 11.85
N ARG A 212 -7.38 -19.11 12.54
CA ARG A 212 -8.23 -20.24 12.10
C ARG A 212 -8.94 -19.98 10.77
N ALA A 213 -9.14 -18.70 10.39
CA ALA A 213 -9.76 -18.32 9.13
C ALA A 213 -8.84 -18.54 7.92
N TYR A 214 -7.52 -18.66 8.15
CA TYR A 214 -6.51 -18.77 7.09
C TYR A 214 -6.04 -20.21 6.92
N PRO A 215 -5.96 -20.73 5.68
CA PRO A 215 -5.29 -22.01 5.40
C PRO A 215 -3.86 -22.10 5.97
N MET A 216 -3.10 -20.98 5.92
CA MET A 216 -1.74 -20.90 6.47
C MET A 216 -1.68 -20.89 8.01
N ARG A 217 -2.84 -20.85 8.71
CA ARG A 217 -2.96 -20.94 10.17
C ARG A 217 -2.14 -19.91 10.96
N ARG A 218 -1.92 -18.75 10.36
CA ARG A 218 -1.29 -17.59 11.01
C ARG A 218 -1.86 -16.30 10.46
N LEU A 219 -1.65 -15.20 11.18
CA LEU A 219 -1.83 -13.86 10.64
C LEU A 219 -0.69 -13.55 9.65
N GLY A 220 -0.94 -12.61 8.74
CA GLY A 220 0.10 -12.08 7.88
C GLY A 220 1.09 -11.23 8.67
N GLU A 221 2.38 -11.34 8.34
CA GLU A 221 3.43 -10.46 8.83
C GLU A 221 3.66 -9.32 7.84
N PRO A 222 4.09 -8.14 8.30
CA PRO A 222 4.38 -7.00 7.41
C PRO A 222 5.31 -7.33 6.25
N THR A 223 6.19 -8.29 6.42
CA THR A 223 7.16 -8.74 5.40
C THR A 223 6.56 -9.66 4.34
N ASP A 224 5.42 -10.30 4.59
CA ASP A 224 4.82 -11.24 3.64
C ASP A 224 4.53 -10.58 2.26
N PRO A 225 3.92 -9.38 2.17
CA PRO A 225 3.68 -8.73 0.89
C PRO A 225 4.90 -8.02 0.30
N ALA A 226 5.92 -7.72 1.10
CA ALA A 226 7.02 -6.84 0.69
C ALA A 226 7.83 -7.40 -0.49
N ALA A 227 8.09 -8.71 -0.52
CA ALA A 227 8.81 -9.36 -1.61
C ALA A 227 8.03 -9.29 -2.94
N LEU A 228 6.70 -9.50 -2.90
CA LEU A 228 5.86 -9.36 -4.09
C LEU A 228 5.81 -7.92 -4.59
N VAL A 229 5.70 -6.94 -3.67
CA VAL A 229 5.73 -5.52 -4.05
C VAL A 229 7.05 -5.16 -4.72
N ALA A 230 8.20 -5.59 -4.16
CA ALA A 230 9.52 -5.35 -4.77
C ALA A 230 9.61 -6.00 -6.17
N LEU A 231 9.12 -7.23 -6.35
CA LEU A 231 9.04 -7.89 -7.65
C LEU A 231 8.21 -7.06 -8.64
N LEU A 232 7.00 -6.62 -8.27
CA LEU A 232 6.12 -5.82 -9.13
C LEU A 232 6.74 -4.46 -9.49
N CYS A 233 7.68 -3.95 -8.69
CA CYS A 233 8.42 -2.73 -8.94
C CYS A 233 9.68 -2.92 -9.81
N SER A 234 10.09 -4.15 -10.10
CA SER A 234 11.30 -4.49 -10.87
C SER A 234 11.04 -4.61 -12.38
N GLU A 235 12.11 -4.78 -13.16
CA GLU A 235 12.01 -5.12 -14.58
C GLU A 235 11.43 -6.52 -14.81
N GLY A 236 11.62 -7.45 -13.86
CA GLY A 236 11.08 -8.81 -13.92
C GLY A 236 9.56 -8.88 -14.01
N ALA A 237 8.87 -7.81 -13.63
CA ALA A 237 7.41 -7.69 -13.70
C ALA A 237 6.93 -6.79 -14.85
N SER A 238 7.74 -6.50 -15.85
CA SER A 238 7.39 -5.58 -16.96
C SER A 238 6.17 -6.00 -17.79
N TRP A 239 5.78 -7.27 -17.75
CA TRP A 239 4.58 -7.81 -18.41
C TRP A 239 3.42 -8.09 -17.45
N MET A 240 3.54 -7.61 -16.20
CA MET A 240 2.55 -7.80 -15.14
C MET A 240 1.84 -6.46 -14.88
N THR A 241 0.64 -6.28 -15.41
CA THR A 241 -0.15 -5.05 -15.21
C THR A 241 -1.64 -5.35 -15.16
N GLY A 242 -2.42 -4.47 -14.53
CA GLY A 242 -3.86 -4.61 -14.41
C GLY A 242 -4.29 -5.80 -13.56
N GLN A 243 -3.50 -6.19 -12.55
CA GLN A 243 -3.80 -7.36 -11.73
C GLN A 243 -4.00 -7.00 -10.26
N VAL A 244 -4.75 -7.88 -9.58
CA VAL A 244 -4.91 -7.87 -8.12
C VAL A 244 -4.33 -9.16 -7.59
N TYR A 245 -3.17 -9.07 -6.95
CA TYR A 245 -2.45 -10.21 -6.38
C TYR A 245 -2.79 -10.37 -4.90
N PRO A 246 -3.39 -11.49 -4.46
CA PRO A 246 -3.64 -11.75 -3.04
C PRO A 246 -2.35 -12.17 -2.34
N VAL A 247 -2.11 -11.60 -1.14
CA VAL A 247 -1.15 -12.06 -0.14
C VAL A 247 -1.91 -12.19 1.17
N ASP A 248 -2.67 -13.26 1.30
CA ASP A 248 -3.77 -13.40 2.25
C ASP A 248 -3.77 -14.73 3.02
N GLY A 249 -2.71 -15.54 2.87
CA GLY A 249 -2.61 -16.85 3.53
C GLY A 249 -3.68 -17.85 3.07
N GLY A 250 -4.26 -17.64 1.88
CA GLY A 250 -5.33 -18.46 1.30
C GLY A 250 -6.74 -18.10 1.78
N TYR A 251 -6.90 -16.89 2.36
CA TYR A 251 -8.19 -16.43 2.90
C TYR A 251 -9.28 -16.32 1.84
N VAL A 252 -8.93 -15.85 0.65
CA VAL A 252 -9.82 -15.77 -0.50
C VAL A 252 -9.29 -16.69 -1.61
N SER A 253 -9.95 -17.83 -1.78
CA SER A 253 -9.68 -18.68 -2.93
C SER A 253 -10.36 -18.08 -4.15
N ALA A 254 -9.58 -17.56 -5.09
CA ALA A 254 -10.09 -17.15 -6.40
C ALA A 254 -10.14 -18.35 -7.34
N LEU A 255 -11.25 -18.50 -8.05
CA LEU A 255 -11.36 -19.33 -9.26
C LEU A 255 -11.27 -18.40 -10.46
#